data_87aa15566d9eaa02b01a2a9b1d2b49e5
#
_entry.id   87aa15566d9eaa02b01a2a9b1d2b49e5
#
_cell.length_a   1.000
_cell.length_b   1.000
_cell.length_c   1.000
_cell.angle_alpha   90.00
_cell.angle_beta   90.00
_cell.angle_gamma   90.00
#
_symmetry.space_group_name_H-M   'P 1'
#
loop_
_entity.id
_entity.type
_entity.pdbx_description
1 polymer ?
#
loop_
_entity_poly.entity_id
_entity_poly.type
_entity_poly.pdbx_seq_one_letter_code
_entity_poly.pdbx_strand_id
1 'polypeptide(L)'
;VSLAVLLLPLLFLCVLSGVKQRLKFELLFSCYPVEQTGDYLVGLRIENRSGIYLPRVRAKIQVKSMHTGKKQWVKVRGKVSADGVAELAGLIREPDFGMWLARCKWVRFYEWTNFLYLCPRVRDEKQVMIFPAVYETNIKIGIRTRLFWSDGEQYHPQVSGDDPSETLKLRAYQKGDRMNRIHWKLSAKNEELIVA
;
A
#
# COMPACT_ATOMS: atom_id res chain seq x y z
N VAL A 1 51.48 16.56 7.87
CA VAL A 1 50.41 15.58 8.15
C VAL A 1 51.05 14.19 8.14
N SER A 2 51.06 13.48 9.30
CA SER A 2 51.71 12.17 9.43
C SER A 2 51.08 11.17 8.45
N LEU A 3 51.89 10.36 7.78
CA LEU A 3 51.49 9.27 6.89
C LEU A 3 50.48 8.32 7.57
N ALA A 4 50.59 8.20 8.90
CA ALA A 4 49.66 7.42 9.72
C ALA A 4 48.21 7.90 9.62
N VAL A 5 47.95 9.21 9.49
CA VAL A 5 46.57 9.76 9.37
C VAL A 5 45.94 9.40 8.02
N LEU A 6 46.73 9.29 6.96
CA LEU A 6 46.26 8.86 5.62
C LEU A 6 46.04 7.36 5.55
N LEU A 7 46.77 6.55 6.34
CA LEU A 7 46.57 5.09 6.36
C LEU A 7 45.39 4.65 7.20
N LEU A 8 44.94 5.43 8.16
CA LEU A 8 43.88 5.12 9.09
C LEU A 8 42.53 4.83 8.37
N PRO A 9 42.06 5.65 7.39
CA PRO A 9 40.81 5.34 6.63
C PRO A 9 40.95 4.08 5.76
N LEU A 10 42.12 3.80 5.21
CA LEU A 10 42.34 2.57 4.44
C LEU A 10 42.28 1.32 5.33
N LEU A 11 42.86 1.37 6.51
CA LEU A 11 42.80 0.30 7.50
C LEU A 11 41.38 0.05 7.95
N PHE A 12 40.58 1.11 8.14
CA PHE A 12 39.15 0.99 8.47
C PHE A 12 38.36 0.33 7.36
N LEU A 13 38.64 0.62 6.08
CA LEU A 13 38.01 -0.07 4.96
C LEU A 13 38.35 -1.56 4.88
N CYS A 14 39.59 -1.93 5.17
CA CYS A 14 39.97 -3.33 5.25
C CYS A 14 39.20 -4.07 6.34
N VAL A 15 39.07 -3.44 7.51
CA VAL A 15 38.25 -3.95 8.62
C VAL A 15 36.77 -4.07 8.22
N LEU A 16 36.20 -3.03 7.61
CA LEU A 16 34.81 -3.06 7.12
C LEU A 16 34.57 -4.14 6.07
N SER A 17 35.57 -4.44 5.24
CA SER A 17 35.47 -5.52 4.25
C SER A 17 35.26 -6.88 4.90
N GLY A 18 35.94 -7.16 6.02
CA GLY A 18 35.75 -8.35 6.86
C GLY A 18 34.39 -8.40 7.55
N VAL A 19 33.88 -7.23 7.91
CA VAL A 19 32.58 -7.07 8.58
C VAL A 19 31.38 -7.38 7.67
N LYS A 20 31.51 -7.18 6.36
CA LYS A 20 30.41 -7.32 5.37
C LYS A 20 29.63 -8.64 5.51
N GLN A 21 30.29 -9.74 5.84
CA GLN A 21 29.65 -11.07 5.97
C GLN A 21 28.84 -11.20 7.26
N ARG A 22 29.06 -10.33 8.24
CA ARG A 22 28.38 -10.34 9.55
C ARG A 22 27.23 -9.32 9.63
N LEU A 23 26.90 -8.66 8.51
CA LEU A 23 25.79 -7.72 8.41
C LEU A 23 24.61 -8.41 7.75
N LYS A 24 23.45 -8.30 8.37
CA LYS A 24 22.18 -8.69 7.78
C LYS A 24 21.35 -7.47 7.44
N PHE A 25 20.65 -7.53 6.32
CA PHE A 25 19.82 -6.45 5.81
C PHE A 25 18.42 -6.97 5.60
N GLU A 26 17.43 -6.20 6.04
CA GLU A 26 16.02 -6.48 5.85
C GLU A 26 15.30 -5.19 5.44
N LEU A 27 14.56 -5.23 4.35
CA LEU A 27 13.71 -4.10 3.93
C LEU A 27 12.47 -4.02 4.81
N LEU A 28 12.23 -2.83 5.35
CA LEU A 28 11.02 -2.47 6.07
C LEU A 28 10.10 -1.70 5.14
N PHE A 29 8.83 -2.08 5.08
CA PHE A 29 7.80 -1.34 4.37
C PHE A 29 6.48 -1.51 5.11
N SER A 30 5.89 -0.40 5.55
CA SER A 30 4.60 -0.39 6.23
C SER A 30 3.46 -0.56 5.23
N CYS A 31 2.47 -1.40 5.58
CA CYS A 31 1.24 -1.57 4.80
C CYS A 31 0.21 -0.47 5.10
N TYR A 32 0.37 0.21 6.24
CA TYR A 32 -0.55 1.24 6.72
C TYR A 32 0.14 2.59 6.77
N PRO A 33 -0.60 3.68 6.57
CA PRO A 33 -0.07 5.03 6.68
C PRO A 33 0.28 5.35 8.13
N VAL A 34 1.22 6.25 8.31
CA VAL A 34 1.50 6.86 9.62
C VAL A 34 0.33 7.77 9.99
N GLU A 35 -0.28 7.56 11.15
CA GLU A 35 -1.54 8.22 11.57
C GLU A 35 -1.56 9.74 11.43
N GLN A 36 -0.41 10.40 11.64
CA GLN A 36 -0.34 11.85 11.63
C GLN A 36 -0.16 12.48 10.25
N THR A 37 0.47 11.81 9.32
CA THR A 37 0.87 12.39 8.03
C THR A 37 0.24 11.72 6.81
N GLY A 38 -0.35 10.54 6.98
CA GLY A 38 -0.83 9.75 5.85
C GLY A 38 0.28 9.17 4.95
N ASP A 39 1.55 9.38 5.32
CA ASP A 39 2.72 8.89 4.61
C ASP A 39 3.00 7.43 4.98
N TYR A 40 3.67 6.70 4.11
CA TYR A 40 4.05 5.31 4.35
C TYR A 40 5.53 5.20 4.69
N LEU A 41 5.83 4.37 5.68
CA LEU A 41 7.19 4.19 6.16
C LEU A 41 7.90 3.13 5.33
N VAL A 42 9.07 3.51 4.79
CA VAL A 42 9.97 2.60 4.09
C VAL A 42 11.36 2.74 4.68
N GLY A 43 11.99 1.62 4.93
CA GLY A 43 13.29 1.65 5.58
C GLY A 43 14.13 0.41 5.35
N LEU A 44 15.25 0.39 6.03
CA LEU A 44 16.20 -0.70 6.04
C LEU A 44 16.58 -1.01 7.48
N ARG A 45 16.31 -2.23 7.90
CA ARG A 45 16.81 -2.79 9.15
C ARG A 45 18.17 -3.40 8.90
N ILE A 46 19.14 -3.01 9.70
CA ILE A 46 20.52 -3.48 9.63
C ILE A 46 20.86 -4.12 10.96
N GLU A 47 21.11 -5.41 10.94
CA GLU A 47 21.61 -6.15 12.09
C GLU A 47 23.14 -6.26 11.95
N ASN A 48 23.86 -5.69 12.89
CA ASN A 48 25.29 -5.72 12.95
C ASN A 48 25.77 -6.70 14.03
N ARG A 49 26.45 -7.75 13.62
CA ARG A 49 27.04 -8.79 14.50
C ARG A 49 28.56 -8.78 14.44
N SER A 50 29.15 -7.66 14.09
CA SER A 50 30.59 -7.60 13.84
C SER A 50 31.42 -7.07 15.00
N GLY A 51 30.80 -6.52 16.04
CA GLY A 51 31.48 -5.82 17.11
C GLY A 51 32.03 -4.44 16.75
N ILE A 52 31.76 -3.96 15.51
CA ILE A 52 32.33 -2.71 15.01
C ILE A 52 31.24 -1.68 14.84
N TYR A 53 31.41 -0.52 15.42
CA TYR A 53 30.51 0.61 15.26
C TYR A 53 30.57 1.19 13.85
N LEU A 54 29.42 1.40 13.22
CA LEU A 54 29.28 2.00 11.90
C LEU A 54 28.78 3.45 12.05
N PRO A 55 29.66 4.45 11.98
CA PRO A 55 29.34 5.83 12.36
C PRO A 55 28.36 6.49 11.40
N ARG A 56 28.41 6.12 10.12
CA ARG A 56 27.55 6.70 9.11
C ARG A 56 27.16 5.68 8.05
N VAL A 57 25.86 5.44 7.99
CA VAL A 57 25.23 4.58 6.98
C VAL A 57 24.29 5.42 6.15
N ARG A 58 24.34 5.24 4.84
CA ARG A 58 23.37 5.80 3.90
C ARG A 58 22.85 4.70 3.01
N ALA A 59 21.55 4.68 2.78
CA ALA A 59 20.96 3.78 1.82
C ALA A 59 20.00 4.51 0.90
N LYS A 60 19.84 4.00 -0.32
CA LYS A 60 18.88 4.46 -1.30
C LYS A 60 17.97 3.30 -1.69
N ILE A 61 16.69 3.48 -1.39
CA ILE A 61 15.65 2.49 -1.65
C ILE A 61 14.82 3.01 -2.83
N GLN A 62 14.59 2.16 -3.79
CA GLN A 62 13.67 2.39 -4.89
C GLN A 62 12.35 1.72 -4.55
N VAL A 63 11.27 2.47 -4.65
CA VAL A 63 9.92 1.94 -4.51
C VAL A 63 9.18 2.16 -5.82
N LYS A 64 8.62 1.12 -6.38
CA LYS A 64 7.94 1.13 -7.68
C LYS A 64 6.52 0.60 -7.53
N SER A 65 5.54 1.36 -8.00
CA SER A 65 4.17 0.87 -8.17
C SER A 65 4.13 -0.14 -9.30
N MET A 66 3.55 -1.30 -9.05
CA MET A 66 3.40 -2.34 -10.06
C MET A 66 2.27 -2.03 -11.05
N HIS A 67 1.30 -1.23 -10.63
CA HIS A 67 0.15 -0.84 -11.44
C HIS A 67 0.46 0.35 -12.35
N THR A 68 0.91 1.47 -11.77
CA THR A 68 1.17 2.71 -12.52
C THR A 68 2.59 2.82 -13.06
N GLY A 69 3.50 1.96 -12.60
CA GLY A 69 4.92 2.04 -12.96
C GLY A 69 5.67 3.22 -12.32
N LYS A 70 4.99 4.06 -11.53
CA LYS A 70 5.55 5.21 -10.82
C LYS A 70 6.68 4.78 -9.91
N LYS A 71 7.80 5.49 -9.96
CA LYS A 71 8.99 5.21 -9.15
C LYS A 71 9.24 6.35 -8.19
N GLN A 72 9.47 6.01 -6.93
CA GLN A 72 9.89 6.94 -5.90
C GLN A 72 11.22 6.49 -5.30
N TRP A 73 12.00 7.45 -4.80
CA TRP A 73 13.31 7.21 -4.22
C TRP A 73 13.34 7.69 -2.78
N VAL A 74 13.61 6.78 -1.89
CA VAL A 74 13.78 7.09 -0.46
C VAL A 74 15.25 7.00 -0.11
N LYS A 75 15.79 8.08 0.46
CA LYS A 75 17.16 8.13 0.99
C LYS A 75 17.09 8.08 2.50
N VAL A 76 17.68 7.06 3.07
CA VAL A 76 17.75 6.88 4.52
C VAL A 76 19.18 7.00 5.00
N ARG A 77 19.36 7.52 6.20
CA ARG A 77 20.67 7.72 6.81
C ARG A 77 20.60 7.47 8.31
N GLY A 78 21.68 7.00 8.87
CA GLY A 78 21.81 6.76 10.30
C GLY A 78 23.15 6.21 10.69
N LYS A 79 23.23 5.68 11.90
CA LYS A 79 24.38 5.00 12.50
C LYS A 79 23.96 3.63 12.99
N VAL A 80 24.86 2.69 13.06
CA VAL A 80 24.60 1.34 13.56
C VAL A 80 25.60 1.02 14.65
N SER A 81 25.08 0.65 15.81
CA SER A 81 25.92 0.27 16.97
C SER A 81 26.67 -1.03 16.71
N ALA A 82 27.76 -1.22 17.43
CA ALA A 82 28.45 -2.49 17.49
C ALA A 82 27.49 -3.54 18.08
N ASP A 83 27.39 -4.70 17.44
CA ASP A 83 26.52 -5.80 17.85
C ASP A 83 25.07 -5.38 18.16
N GLY A 84 24.53 -4.48 17.33
CA GLY A 84 23.21 -3.91 17.48
C GLY A 84 22.35 -3.97 16.22
N VAL A 85 21.08 -3.61 16.38
CA VAL A 85 20.11 -3.45 15.31
C VAL A 85 19.80 -1.97 15.14
N ALA A 86 19.81 -1.49 13.90
CA ALA A 86 19.36 -0.14 13.57
C ALA A 86 18.32 -0.17 12.47
N GLU A 87 17.25 0.60 12.66
CA GLU A 87 16.21 0.79 11.67
C GLU A 87 16.36 2.19 11.07
N LEU A 88 16.65 2.24 9.79
CA LEU A 88 16.79 3.46 9.03
C LEU A 88 15.55 3.66 8.21
N ALA A 89 14.69 4.60 8.60
CA ALA A 89 13.42 4.82 7.97
C ALA A 89 13.35 6.15 7.22
N GLY A 90 12.53 6.18 6.19
CA GLY A 90 12.12 7.34 5.44
C GLY A 90 10.66 7.23 5.05
N LEU A 91 10.09 8.31 4.57
CA LEU A 91 8.66 8.38 4.23
C LEU A 91 8.46 8.44 2.72
N ILE A 92 7.39 7.80 2.27
CA ILE A 92 6.85 7.94 0.92
C ILE A 92 5.57 8.74 1.03
N ARG A 93 5.51 9.84 0.29
CA ARG A 93 4.34 10.72 0.27
C ARG A 93 3.34 10.24 -0.76
N GLU A 94 2.08 10.19 -0.34
CA GLU A 94 0.92 9.95 -1.20
C GLU A 94 1.13 8.84 -2.26
N PRO A 95 1.47 7.62 -1.85
CA PRO A 95 1.57 6.53 -2.80
C PRO A 95 0.18 6.17 -3.32
N ASP A 96 0.10 5.84 -4.62
CA ASP A 96 -1.12 5.30 -5.20
C ASP A 96 -1.45 3.96 -4.54
N PHE A 97 -2.73 3.58 -4.47
CA PHE A 97 -3.16 2.28 -3.94
C PHE A 97 -2.68 1.12 -4.81
N GLY A 98 -2.55 -0.05 -4.21
CA GLY A 98 -2.19 -1.27 -4.91
C GLY A 98 -0.83 -1.85 -4.53
N MET A 99 -0.29 -2.68 -5.42
CA MET A 99 0.95 -3.40 -5.16
C MET A 99 2.19 -2.54 -5.43
N TRP A 100 3.08 -2.48 -4.46
CA TRP A 100 4.35 -1.78 -4.54
C TRP A 100 5.52 -2.73 -4.31
N LEU A 101 6.59 -2.52 -5.06
CA LEU A 101 7.85 -3.24 -4.93
C LEU A 101 8.92 -2.31 -4.38
N ALA A 102 9.44 -2.60 -3.21
CA ALA A 102 10.61 -1.94 -2.64
C ALA A 102 11.87 -2.75 -2.94
N ARG A 103 12.90 -2.07 -3.38
CA ARG A 103 14.21 -2.67 -3.68
C ARG A 103 15.32 -1.76 -3.16
N CYS A 104 16.24 -2.32 -2.38
CA CYS A 104 17.43 -1.58 -1.99
C CYS A 104 18.40 -1.44 -3.17
N LYS A 105 18.64 -0.21 -3.60
CA LYS A 105 19.54 0.06 -4.74
C LYS A 105 21.00 0.00 -4.33
N TRP A 106 21.33 0.61 -3.21
CA TRP A 106 22.64 0.58 -2.62
C TRP A 106 22.60 0.97 -1.14
N VAL A 107 23.55 0.41 -0.38
CA VAL A 107 23.88 0.80 0.99
C VAL A 107 25.35 1.19 1.02
N ARG A 108 25.70 2.27 1.70
CA ARG A 108 27.07 2.75 1.83
C ARG A 108 27.39 2.95 3.29
N PHE A 109 28.47 2.35 3.72
CA PHE A 109 29.08 2.54 5.04
C PHE A 109 30.26 3.46 4.88
N TYR A 110 30.16 4.64 5.47
CA TYR A 110 31.23 5.62 5.44
C TYR A 110 32.12 5.45 6.66
N GLU A 111 33.37 5.66 6.46
CA GLU A 111 34.31 5.84 7.55
C GLU A 111 34.08 7.24 8.19
N TRP A 112 34.74 7.52 9.28
CA TRP A 112 34.60 8.76 10.08
C TRP A 112 34.95 10.04 9.33
N THR A 113 35.95 9.99 8.38
CA THR A 113 36.30 11.17 7.55
C THR A 113 35.32 11.41 6.40
N ASN A 114 34.51 10.45 6.02
CA ASN A 114 33.58 10.43 4.87
C ASN A 114 34.21 10.44 3.47
N PHE A 115 35.51 10.26 3.37
CA PHE A 115 36.16 10.18 2.07
C PHE A 115 35.96 8.80 1.42
N LEU A 116 36.01 7.76 2.22
CA LEU A 116 35.92 6.39 1.74
C LEU A 116 34.66 5.73 2.24
N TYR A 117 34.13 4.82 1.43
CA TYR A 117 32.95 4.05 1.79
C TYR A 117 32.99 2.63 1.24
N LEU A 118 32.38 1.71 1.95
CA LEU A 118 32.11 0.36 1.50
C LEU A 118 30.66 0.26 1.04
N CYS A 119 30.43 -0.39 -0.12
CA CYS A 119 29.09 -0.61 -0.67
C CYS A 119 28.77 -2.11 -0.77
N PRO A 120 28.21 -2.72 0.28
CA PRO A 120 27.81 -4.12 0.21
C PRO A 120 26.64 -4.27 -0.76
N ARG A 121 26.59 -5.43 -1.43
CA ARG A 121 25.47 -5.76 -2.31
C ARG A 121 24.30 -6.28 -1.48
N VAL A 122 23.21 -5.55 -1.45
CA VAL A 122 21.94 -5.97 -0.83
C VAL A 122 21.00 -6.43 -1.94
N ARG A 123 20.51 -7.67 -1.84
CA ARG A 123 19.61 -8.29 -2.83
C ARG A 123 18.21 -8.48 -2.27
N ASP A 124 17.85 -7.69 -1.27
CA ASP A 124 16.55 -7.79 -0.65
C ASP A 124 15.50 -7.00 -1.43
N GLU A 125 14.35 -7.61 -1.67
CA GLU A 125 13.19 -7.05 -2.34
C GLU A 125 11.95 -7.36 -1.51
N LYS A 126 11.10 -6.39 -1.30
CA LYS A 126 9.85 -6.55 -0.55
C LYS A 126 8.68 -6.03 -1.34
N GLN A 127 7.67 -6.87 -1.49
CA GLN A 127 6.39 -6.50 -2.07
C GLN A 127 5.42 -6.18 -0.94
N VAL A 128 4.68 -5.09 -1.09
CA VAL A 128 3.70 -4.64 -0.12
C VAL A 128 2.48 -4.14 -0.86
N MET A 129 1.31 -4.47 -0.33
CA MET A 129 0.04 -3.95 -0.80
C MET A 129 -0.34 -2.74 0.04
N ILE A 130 -0.51 -1.60 -0.60
CA ILE A 130 -0.95 -0.37 0.03
C ILE A 130 -2.46 -0.27 -0.10
N PHE A 131 -3.14 -0.23 1.04
CA PHE A 131 -4.58 -0.08 1.12
C PHE A 131 -4.95 1.41 1.21
N PRO A 132 -6.13 1.79 0.68
CA PRO A 132 -6.65 3.13 0.89
C PRO A 132 -6.91 3.38 2.38
N ALA A 133 -6.69 4.61 2.81
CA ALA A 133 -7.07 5.01 4.17
C ALA A 133 -8.60 4.93 4.30
N VAL A 134 -9.06 4.18 5.29
CA VAL A 134 -10.48 4.10 5.63
C VAL A 134 -10.79 5.22 6.61
N TYR A 135 -11.66 6.13 6.20
CA TYR A 135 -12.15 7.19 7.08
C TYR A 135 -13.56 6.82 7.55
N GLU A 136 -13.78 6.80 8.84
CA GLU A 136 -15.12 6.72 9.40
C GLU A 136 -15.84 8.04 9.14
N THR A 137 -16.77 8.04 8.21
CA THR A 137 -17.61 9.20 7.94
C THR A 137 -19.01 8.96 8.50
N ASN A 138 -19.46 9.84 9.38
CA ASN A 138 -20.83 9.85 9.84
C ASN A 138 -21.76 10.38 8.74
N ILE A 139 -22.19 9.50 7.85
CA ILE A 139 -23.14 9.86 6.79
C ILE A 139 -24.53 9.87 7.39
N LYS A 140 -25.17 11.05 7.46
CA LYS A 140 -26.60 11.17 7.75
C LYS A 140 -27.39 10.86 6.50
N ILE A 141 -27.87 9.63 6.39
CA ILE A 141 -28.73 9.19 5.29
C ILE A 141 -30.10 9.83 5.49
N GLY A 142 -30.50 10.72 4.59
CA GLY A 142 -31.84 11.31 4.58
C GLY A 142 -32.93 10.25 4.33
N ILE A 143 -34.15 10.52 4.81
CA ILE A 143 -35.29 9.61 4.63
C ILE A 143 -35.51 9.24 3.17
N ARG A 144 -35.34 10.19 2.24
CA ARG A 144 -35.43 9.93 0.80
C ARG A 144 -34.40 8.93 0.28
N THR A 145 -33.17 8.98 0.78
CA THR A 145 -32.08 8.06 0.39
C THR A 145 -32.34 6.64 0.93
N ARG A 146 -32.97 6.52 2.10
CA ARG A 146 -33.36 5.21 2.67
C ARG A 146 -34.40 4.48 1.83
N LEU A 147 -35.27 5.21 1.10
CA LEU A 147 -36.29 4.62 0.23
C LEU A 147 -35.65 3.97 -1.04
N PHE A 148 -34.45 4.34 -1.42
CA PHE A 148 -33.74 3.71 -2.53
C PHE A 148 -32.85 2.51 -2.11
N TRP A 149 -32.67 2.30 -0.82
CA TRP A 149 -31.91 1.16 -0.26
C TRP A 149 -32.83 0.03 0.21
N SER A 150 -33.95 -0.16 -0.45
CA SER A 150 -34.75 -1.37 -0.23
C SER A 150 -34.19 -2.51 -1.09
N ASP A 151 -32.97 -2.90 -0.88
CA ASP A 151 -32.52 -4.23 -1.24
C ASP A 151 -33.22 -5.22 -0.31
N GLY A 152 -34.28 -5.83 -0.80
CA GLY A 152 -34.79 -7.13 -0.43
C GLY A 152 -35.24 -7.44 1.01
N GLU A 153 -34.94 -6.63 2.02
CA GLU A 153 -35.21 -7.01 3.43
C GLU A 153 -36.30 -6.19 4.16
N GLN A 154 -36.78 -5.09 3.58
CA GLN A 154 -37.92 -4.36 4.15
C GLN A 154 -39.04 -4.20 3.17
N TYR A 155 -39.96 -5.16 3.19
CA TYR A 155 -41.20 -5.09 2.48
C TYR A 155 -42.11 -3.98 3.08
N HIS A 156 -42.25 -2.88 2.38
CA HIS A 156 -43.24 -1.86 2.69
C HIS A 156 -44.53 -2.11 1.85
N PRO A 157 -45.60 -2.64 2.47
CA PRO A 157 -46.82 -3.05 1.73
C PRO A 157 -47.59 -1.90 1.07
N GLN A 158 -47.22 -0.64 1.34
CA GLN A 158 -47.90 0.55 0.84
C GLN A 158 -47.16 1.30 -0.28
N VAL A 159 -45.93 0.90 -0.62
CA VAL A 159 -45.16 1.56 -1.67
C VAL A 159 -44.89 0.56 -2.79
N SER A 160 -45.49 0.81 -3.97
CA SER A 160 -45.23 0.00 -5.17
C SER A 160 -43.74 0.17 -5.57
N GLY A 161 -42.96 -0.89 -5.46
CA GLY A 161 -41.58 -0.94 -5.93
C GLY A 161 -41.52 -0.81 -7.47
N ASP A 162 -40.49 -0.12 -7.95
CA ASP A 162 -40.23 0.07 -9.40
C ASP A 162 -39.20 -0.94 -9.94
N ASP A 163 -38.90 -2.01 -9.18
CA ASP A 163 -37.94 -3.03 -9.59
C ASP A 163 -38.61 -4.04 -10.55
N PRO A 164 -38.21 -4.07 -11.83
CA PRO A 164 -38.77 -4.99 -12.82
C PRO A 164 -38.34 -6.45 -12.62
N SER A 165 -37.46 -6.75 -11.66
CA SER A 165 -36.98 -8.12 -11.39
C SER A 165 -37.90 -8.89 -10.44
N GLU A 166 -38.74 -8.23 -9.64
CA GLU A 166 -39.68 -8.87 -8.72
C GLU A 166 -41.04 -9.02 -9.37
N THR A 167 -41.31 -10.17 -9.93
CA THR A 167 -42.64 -10.54 -10.44
C THR A 167 -43.52 -10.99 -9.27
N LEU A 168 -44.16 -10.05 -8.59
CA LEU A 168 -44.99 -10.34 -7.41
C LEU A 168 -46.32 -11.00 -7.75
N LYS A 169 -46.91 -10.71 -8.88
CA LYS A 169 -48.18 -11.30 -9.31
C LYS A 169 -48.45 -11.01 -10.78
N LEU A 170 -48.72 -12.06 -11.55
CA LEU A 170 -49.18 -11.92 -12.94
C LEU A 170 -50.69 -11.63 -12.94
N ARG A 171 -51.11 -10.57 -13.62
CA ARG A 171 -52.51 -10.23 -13.81
C ARG A 171 -52.81 -9.70 -15.22
N ALA A 172 -54.07 -9.73 -15.63
CA ALA A 172 -54.50 -9.11 -16.88
C ALA A 172 -54.26 -7.59 -16.84
N TYR A 173 -53.84 -7.04 -17.96
CA TYR A 173 -53.59 -5.60 -18.15
C TYR A 173 -54.87 -4.80 -17.90
N GLN A 174 -54.76 -3.71 -17.16
CA GLN A 174 -55.84 -2.74 -16.96
C GLN A 174 -55.45 -1.39 -17.55
N LYS A 175 -56.42 -0.63 -18.02
CA LYS A 175 -56.19 0.69 -18.59
C LYS A 175 -55.58 1.62 -17.54
N GLY A 176 -54.33 2.04 -17.78
CA GLY A 176 -53.50 2.85 -16.84
C GLY A 176 -52.27 2.15 -16.38
N ASP A 177 -52.11 0.85 -16.64
CA ASP A 177 -50.85 0.16 -16.34
C ASP A 177 -49.73 0.63 -17.26
N ARG A 178 -48.53 0.67 -16.72
CA ARG A 178 -47.33 1.09 -17.48
C ARG A 178 -46.95 0.02 -18.51
N MET A 179 -46.79 0.39 -19.78
CA MET A 179 -46.47 -0.52 -20.88
C MET A 179 -45.14 -1.26 -20.69
N ASN A 180 -44.21 -0.73 -19.92
CA ASN A 180 -42.95 -1.38 -19.61
C ASN A 180 -43.08 -2.59 -18.65
N ARG A 181 -44.20 -2.76 -17.98
CA ARG A 181 -44.50 -3.90 -17.11
C ARG A 181 -45.25 -5.03 -17.84
N ILE A 182 -45.54 -4.90 -19.12
CA ILE A 182 -46.17 -5.95 -19.89
C ILE A 182 -45.20 -7.09 -20.15
N HIS A 183 -45.57 -8.29 -19.73
CA HIS A 183 -44.79 -9.49 -19.98
C HIS A 183 -45.05 -10.02 -21.38
N TRP A 184 -44.43 -9.42 -22.40
CA TRP A 184 -44.69 -9.68 -23.81
C TRP A 184 -44.67 -11.15 -24.22
N LYS A 185 -43.72 -11.94 -23.65
CA LYS A 185 -43.61 -13.37 -23.95
C LYS A 185 -44.82 -14.18 -23.48
N LEU A 186 -45.37 -13.85 -22.31
CA LEU A 186 -46.55 -14.51 -21.77
C LEU A 186 -47.84 -14.01 -22.44
N SER A 187 -47.91 -12.72 -22.72
CA SER A 187 -49.02 -12.10 -23.42
C SER A 187 -49.17 -12.68 -24.83
N ALA A 188 -48.08 -12.89 -25.54
CA ALA A 188 -48.08 -13.51 -26.87
C ALA A 188 -48.57 -14.99 -26.86
N LYS A 189 -48.39 -15.69 -25.74
CA LYS A 189 -48.80 -17.09 -25.57
C LYS A 189 -50.28 -17.21 -25.20
N ASN A 190 -50.82 -16.24 -24.46
CA ASN A 190 -52.17 -16.32 -23.88
C ASN A 190 -53.20 -15.44 -24.61
N GLU A 191 -52.80 -14.75 -25.69
CA GLU A 191 -53.64 -13.81 -26.48
C GLU A 191 -54.25 -12.66 -25.65
N GLU A 192 -53.79 -12.45 -24.42
CA GLU A 192 -54.20 -11.39 -23.52
C GLU A 192 -52.97 -10.66 -22.98
N LEU A 193 -53.07 -9.34 -22.79
CA LEU A 193 -51.99 -8.57 -22.21
C LEU A 193 -51.86 -8.88 -20.72
N ILE A 194 -50.71 -9.40 -20.32
CA ILE A 194 -50.37 -9.76 -18.94
C ILE A 194 -49.32 -8.80 -18.41
N VAL A 195 -49.53 -8.28 -17.20
CA VAL A 195 -48.61 -7.38 -16.47
C VAL A 195 -48.01 -8.12 -15.29
N ALA A 196 -46.70 -7.92 -15.10
CA ALA A 196 -45.94 -8.44 -13.96
C ALA A 196 -45.70 -7.37 -12.91
#